data_70ab6877b1f374d8aedfc0355cfab4da
#
_entry.id   70ab6877b1f374d8aedfc0355cfab4da
#
_cell.length_a   1.000
_cell.length_b   1.000
_cell.length_c   1.000
_cell.angle_alpha   90.00
_cell.angle_beta   90.00
_cell.angle_gamma   90.00
#
_symmetry.space_group_name_H-M   'P 1'
#
loop_
_entity.id
_entity.type
_entity.pdbx_description
1 polymer ?
#
loop_
_entity_poly.entity_id
_entity_poly.type
_entity_poly.pdbx_seq_one_letter_code
_entity_poly.pdbx_strand_id
1 'polypeptide(L)'
;MNKLFDILFLDEAFEFLSNLDKKHYEKILFNIRKTQSDPNPELLKKLKDEIWELRTLYQGIQYRLLAFWDKTDSENTLVISTHGFIKKRSKVPDNEIQKAKQLSTKYFEDKEKLKMKKK
;
A
#
# COMPACT_ATOMS: atom_id res chain seq x y z
N MET A 1 -1.82 5.77 20.78
CA MET A 1 -2.99 5.27 20.06
C MET A 1 -2.75 3.85 19.56
N ASN A 2 -3.78 3.03 19.63
CA ASN A 2 -3.65 1.63 19.21
C ASN A 2 -3.62 1.52 17.69
N LYS A 3 -2.66 0.76 17.19
CA LYS A 3 -2.62 0.41 15.78
C LYS A 3 -3.62 -0.71 15.52
N LEU A 4 -4.47 -0.53 14.51
CA LEU A 4 -5.43 -1.54 14.09
C LEU A 4 -4.81 -2.59 13.16
N PHE A 5 -3.67 -2.28 12.56
CA PHE A 5 -2.98 -3.18 11.65
C PHE A 5 -1.53 -2.73 11.47
N ASP A 6 -0.70 -3.65 10.97
CA ASP A 6 0.70 -3.34 10.65
C ASP A 6 0.84 -2.90 9.19
N ILE A 7 1.97 -2.28 8.88
CA ILE A 7 2.30 -1.84 7.51
C ILE A 7 3.59 -2.53 7.06
N LEU A 8 3.60 -2.98 5.83
CA LEU A 8 4.79 -3.53 5.19
C LEU A 8 4.93 -2.90 3.80
N PHE A 9 6.11 -2.41 3.47
CA PHE A 9 6.40 -1.84 2.15
C PHE A 9 7.16 -2.86 1.31
N LEU A 10 6.66 -3.15 0.11
CA LEU A 10 7.43 -3.90 -0.86
C LEU A 10 8.44 -2.96 -1.53
N ASP A 11 9.44 -3.53 -2.19
CA ASP A 11 10.58 -2.77 -2.70
C ASP A 11 10.20 -1.59 -3.58
N GLU A 12 9.25 -1.79 -4.50
CA GLU A 12 8.86 -0.71 -5.41
C GLU A 12 8.22 0.46 -4.69
N ALA A 13 7.38 0.18 -3.69
CA ALA A 13 6.76 1.24 -2.90
C ALA A 13 7.81 1.98 -2.08
N PHE A 14 8.74 1.25 -1.49
CA PHE A 14 9.82 1.84 -0.71
C PHE A 14 10.69 2.74 -1.59
N GLU A 15 11.07 2.27 -2.78
CA GLU A 15 11.87 3.05 -3.73
C GLU A 15 11.18 4.34 -4.13
N PHE A 16 9.88 4.25 -4.45
CA PHE A 16 9.12 5.43 -4.82
C PHE A 16 9.18 6.48 -3.72
N LEU A 17 8.90 6.06 -2.49
CA LEU A 17 8.90 6.97 -1.34
C LEU A 17 10.28 7.57 -1.08
N SER A 18 11.32 6.76 -1.23
CA SER A 18 12.70 7.21 -0.96
C SER A 18 13.19 8.28 -1.94
N ASN A 19 12.58 8.36 -3.12
CA ASN A 19 12.97 9.32 -4.15
C ASN A 19 12.15 10.61 -4.14
N LEU A 20 11.20 10.75 -3.21
CA LEU A 20 10.39 11.95 -3.10
C LEU A 20 11.10 13.03 -2.28
N ASP A 21 10.70 14.28 -2.50
CA ASP A 21 11.07 15.37 -1.60
C ASP A 21 10.68 15.02 -0.18
N LYS A 22 11.53 15.42 0.76
CA LYS A 22 11.34 15.09 2.17
C LYS A 22 9.94 15.46 2.68
N LYS A 23 9.44 16.65 2.36
CA LYS A 23 8.12 17.11 2.83
C LYS A 23 6.99 16.25 2.27
N HIS A 24 7.08 15.83 1.01
CA HIS A 24 6.09 14.97 0.37
C HIS A 24 6.12 13.57 0.97
N TYR A 25 7.31 13.03 1.16
CA TYR A 25 7.52 11.76 1.81
C TYR A 25 6.90 11.74 3.22
N GLU A 26 7.20 12.76 4.00
CA GLU A 26 6.69 12.86 5.38
C GLU A 26 5.16 12.94 5.41
N LYS A 27 4.55 13.66 4.47
CA LYS A 27 3.09 13.77 4.42
C LYS A 27 2.44 12.42 4.08
N ILE A 28 3.02 11.69 3.14
CA ILE A 28 2.51 10.36 2.80
C ILE A 28 2.62 9.42 3.99
N LEU A 29 3.76 9.40 4.68
CA LEU A 29 3.93 8.58 5.87
C LEU A 29 2.97 8.98 6.99
N PHE A 30 2.74 10.27 7.17
CA PHE A 30 1.77 10.75 8.16
C PHE A 30 0.39 10.18 7.88
N ASN A 31 -0.05 10.23 6.62
CA ASN A 31 -1.36 9.70 6.23
C ASN A 31 -1.44 8.19 6.41
N ILE A 32 -0.37 7.46 6.09
CA ILE A 32 -0.32 6.01 6.30
C ILE A 32 -0.48 5.68 7.79
N ARG A 33 0.25 6.38 8.65
CA ARG A 33 0.14 6.16 10.10
C ARG A 33 -1.25 6.51 10.62
N LYS A 34 -1.85 7.55 10.05
CA LYS A 34 -3.21 7.94 10.42
C LYS A 34 -4.21 6.83 10.11
N THR A 35 -4.05 6.15 8.97
CA THR A 35 -4.94 5.03 8.63
C THR A 35 -4.82 3.86 9.60
N GLN A 36 -3.66 3.69 10.23
CA GLN A 36 -3.48 2.60 11.21
C GLN A 36 -4.35 2.76 12.44
N SER A 37 -4.66 3.98 12.81
CA SER A 37 -5.53 4.24 13.97
C SER A 37 -6.96 4.62 13.56
N ASP A 38 -7.12 5.15 12.35
CA ASP A 38 -8.42 5.61 11.84
C ASP A 38 -8.46 5.41 10.33
N PRO A 39 -8.90 4.22 9.86
CA PRO A 39 -8.92 3.92 8.42
C PRO A 39 -10.06 4.64 7.70
N ASN A 40 -9.86 5.93 7.47
CA ASN A 40 -10.81 6.81 6.81
C ASN A 40 -10.85 6.50 5.30
N PRO A 41 -12.04 6.35 4.68
CA PRO A 41 -12.14 6.11 3.23
C PRO A 41 -11.53 7.19 2.35
N GLU A 42 -11.35 8.39 2.88
CA GLU A 42 -10.65 9.45 2.14
C GLU A 42 -9.15 9.15 1.98
N LEU A 43 -8.57 8.34 2.88
CA LEU A 43 -7.16 7.99 2.86
C LEU A 43 -6.91 6.57 2.41
N LEU A 44 -7.82 5.65 2.72
CA LEU A 44 -7.68 4.22 2.39
C LEU A 44 -8.99 3.72 1.83
N LYS A 45 -9.00 3.38 0.53
CA LYS A 45 -10.20 3.02 -0.19
C LYS A 45 -10.03 1.69 -0.92
N LYS A 46 -11.04 0.82 -0.84
CA LYS A 46 -11.04 -0.42 -1.59
C LYS A 46 -11.34 -0.14 -3.06
N LEU A 47 -10.55 -0.74 -3.93
CA LEU A 47 -10.78 -0.75 -5.38
C LEU A 47 -11.41 -2.09 -5.75
N LYS A 48 -10.97 -2.71 -6.84
CA LYS A 48 -11.46 -4.03 -7.25
C LYS A 48 -10.38 -5.09 -6.99
N ASP A 49 -10.76 -6.37 -7.08
CA ASP A 49 -9.84 -7.52 -6.98
C ASP A 49 -9.03 -7.53 -5.68
N GLU A 50 -9.63 -7.09 -4.58
CA GLU A 50 -8.99 -7.05 -3.26
C GLU A 50 -7.80 -6.10 -3.18
N ILE A 51 -7.68 -5.17 -4.13
CA ILE A 51 -6.64 -4.13 -4.11
C ILE A 51 -7.22 -2.86 -3.50
N TRP A 52 -6.44 -2.25 -2.62
CA TRP A 52 -6.80 -1.03 -1.92
C TRP A 52 -5.87 0.11 -2.35
N GLU A 53 -6.34 1.34 -2.15
CA GLU A 53 -5.64 2.55 -2.54
C GLU A 53 -5.39 3.41 -1.30
N LEU A 54 -4.11 3.76 -1.08
CA LEU A 54 -3.74 4.78 -0.09
C LEU A 54 -3.62 6.11 -0.83
N ARG A 55 -4.28 7.13 -0.32
CA ARG A 55 -4.45 8.40 -1.00
C ARG A 55 -3.80 9.52 -0.20
N THR A 56 -3.01 10.37 -0.87
CA THR A 56 -2.47 11.58 -0.27
C THR A 56 -2.56 12.72 -1.26
N LEU A 57 -3.18 13.80 -0.83
CA LEU A 57 -3.19 15.05 -1.58
C LEU A 57 -2.30 16.03 -0.85
N TYR A 58 -1.25 16.52 -1.51
CA TYR A 58 -0.31 17.45 -0.91
C TYR A 58 0.21 18.43 -1.95
N GLN A 59 0.07 19.72 -1.66
CA GLN A 59 0.51 20.79 -2.56
C GLN A 59 0.00 20.62 -3.99
N GLY A 60 -1.28 20.23 -4.12
CA GLY A 60 -1.90 20.05 -5.42
C GLY A 60 -1.58 18.75 -6.13
N ILE A 61 -0.73 17.91 -5.54
CA ILE A 61 -0.33 16.64 -6.14
C ILE A 61 -1.09 15.50 -5.48
N GLN A 62 -1.70 14.64 -6.28
CA GLN A 62 -2.41 13.46 -5.80
C GLN A 62 -1.54 12.23 -5.91
N TYR A 63 -1.06 11.73 -4.77
CA TYR A 63 -0.28 10.51 -4.71
C TYR A 63 -1.17 9.31 -4.44
N ARG A 64 -0.87 8.18 -5.08
CA ARG A 64 -1.60 6.93 -4.89
C ARG A 64 -0.62 5.80 -4.70
N LEU A 65 -0.83 5.01 -3.65
CA LEU A 65 -0.09 3.78 -3.42
C LEU A 65 -1.11 2.66 -3.40
N LEU A 66 -0.84 1.57 -4.09
CA LEU A 66 -1.75 0.42 -4.10
C LEU A 66 -1.27 -0.61 -3.10
N ALA A 67 -2.21 -1.31 -2.48
CA ALA A 67 -1.94 -2.19 -1.36
C ALA A 67 -2.92 -3.36 -1.33
N PHE A 68 -2.57 -4.38 -0.56
CA PHE A 68 -3.46 -5.51 -0.30
C PHE A 68 -3.28 -5.95 1.15
N TRP A 69 -4.26 -6.68 1.66
CA TRP A 69 -4.21 -7.17 3.02
C TRP A 69 -3.57 -8.56 3.10
N ASP A 70 -2.69 -8.72 4.08
CA ASP A 70 -2.21 -10.03 4.50
C ASP A 70 -2.85 -10.34 5.85
N LYS A 71 -3.75 -11.30 5.85
CA LYS A 71 -4.50 -11.72 7.04
C LYS A 71 -4.07 -13.11 7.52
N THR A 72 -2.90 -13.56 7.09
CA THR A 72 -2.43 -14.91 7.41
C THR A 72 -1.83 -15.02 8.80
N ASP A 73 -1.45 -13.91 9.41
CA ASP A 73 -0.89 -13.88 10.76
C ASP A 73 -1.94 -13.42 11.78
N SER A 74 -1.57 -13.45 13.05
CA SER A 74 -2.49 -13.04 14.13
C SER A 74 -2.94 -11.58 14.01
N GLU A 75 -2.09 -10.73 13.47
CA GLU A 75 -2.43 -9.34 13.18
C GLU A 75 -2.49 -9.14 11.68
N ASN A 76 -3.45 -8.32 11.25
CA ASN A 76 -3.54 -7.98 9.83
C ASN A 76 -2.42 -7.02 9.44
N THR A 77 -1.88 -7.21 8.24
CA THR A 77 -0.85 -6.33 7.69
C THR A 77 -1.33 -5.77 6.36
N LEU A 78 -1.25 -4.45 6.22
CA LEU A 78 -1.49 -3.80 4.94
C LEU A 78 -0.16 -3.76 4.18
N VAL A 79 -0.08 -4.54 3.11
CA VAL A 79 1.13 -4.62 2.29
C VAL A 79 1.04 -3.60 1.17
N ILE A 80 1.89 -2.58 1.24
CA ILE A 80 1.93 -1.54 0.22
C ILE A 80 2.85 -2.04 -0.88
N SER A 81 2.25 -2.36 -2.02
CA SER A 81 2.86 -3.23 -3.02
C SER A 81 3.50 -2.51 -4.18
N THR A 82 2.80 -1.55 -4.76
CA THR A 82 3.29 -0.96 -5.98
C THR A 82 4.09 0.29 -5.73
N HIS A 83 4.91 0.64 -6.72
CA HIS A 83 5.43 1.98 -6.79
C HIS A 83 4.23 2.93 -6.75
N GLY A 84 4.34 3.98 -6.00
CA GLY A 84 3.32 5.00 -6.01
C GLY A 84 3.30 5.66 -7.37
N PHE A 85 2.21 6.25 -7.70
CA PHE A 85 2.08 7.02 -8.93
C PHE A 85 1.33 8.31 -8.64
N ILE A 86 1.58 9.30 -9.48
CA ILE A 86 0.87 10.57 -9.38
C ILE A 86 -0.39 10.44 -10.22
N LYS A 87 -1.55 10.55 -9.56
CA LYS A 87 -2.83 10.38 -10.25
C LYS A 87 -3.17 11.64 -11.05
N LYS A 88 -3.31 11.48 -12.35
CA LYS A 88 -3.67 12.57 -13.25
C LYS A 88 -5.11 12.48 -13.76
N ARG A 89 -5.79 11.36 -13.46
CA ARG A 89 -7.17 11.11 -13.91
C ARG A 89 -8.02 10.77 -12.71
N SER A 90 -9.34 10.84 -12.87
CA SER A 90 -10.29 10.55 -11.81
C SER A 90 -10.31 9.07 -11.42
N LYS A 91 -9.85 8.18 -12.28
CA LYS A 91 -9.88 6.73 -12.07
C LYS A 91 -8.49 6.13 -12.08
N VAL A 92 -8.25 5.17 -11.18
CA VAL A 92 -6.98 4.42 -11.17
C VAL A 92 -6.93 3.53 -12.41
N PRO A 93 -5.83 3.60 -13.20
CA PRO A 93 -5.72 2.75 -14.40
C PRO A 93 -5.73 1.26 -14.07
N ASP A 94 -6.40 0.48 -14.91
CA ASP A 94 -6.48 -0.97 -14.71
C ASP A 94 -5.12 -1.66 -14.69
N ASN A 95 -4.16 -1.19 -15.48
CA ASN A 95 -2.83 -1.78 -15.51
C ASN A 95 -2.12 -1.65 -14.16
N GLU A 96 -2.37 -0.58 -13.42
CA GLU A 96 -1.82 -0.41 -12.07
C GLU A 96 -2.43 -1.43 -11.10
N ILE A 97 -3.74 -1.63 -11.19
CA ILE A 97 -4.42 -2.63 -10.36
C ILE A 97 -3.93 -4.05 -10.69
N GLN A 98 -3.75 -4.36 -11.98
CA GLN A 98 -3.24 -5.66 -12.40
C GLN A 98 -1.83 -5.91 -11.90
N LYS A 99 -0.99 -4.88 -11.93
CA LYS A 99 0.36 -4.98 -11.38
C LYS A 99 0.33 -5.28 -9.88
N ALA A 100 -0.53 -4.60 -9.15
CA ALA A 100 -0.68 -4.84 -7.71
C ALA A 100 -1.15 -6.27 -7.44
N LYS A 101 -2.06 -6.79 -8.26
CA LYS A 101 -2.53 -8.18 -8.16
C LYS A 101 -1.38 -9.16 -8.36
N GLN A 102 -0.56 -8.94 -9.37
CA GLN A 102 0.60 -9.80 -9.64
C GLN A 102 1.57 -9.80 -8.48
N LEU A 103 1.82 -8.63 -7.89
CA LEU A 103 2.70 -8.52 -6.73
C LEU A 103 2.11 -9.22 -5.51
N SER A 104 0.79 -9.13 -5.34
CA SER A 104 0.10 -9.83 -4.26
C SER A 104 0.26 -11.35 -4.41
N THR A 105 0.04 -11.87 -5.61
CA THR A 105 0.21 -13.30 -5.88
C THR A 105 1.63 -13.76 -5.55
N LYS A 106 2.63 -13.02 -6.02
CA LYS A 106 4.03 -13.34 -5.75
C LYS A 106 4.35 -13.28 -4.26
N TYR A 107 3.84 -12.27 -3.57
CA TYR A 107 4.06 -12.12 -2.14
C TYR A 107 3.58 -13.36 -1.36
N PHE A 108 2.36 -13.82 -1.64
CA PHE A 108 1.80 -14.98 -0.95
C PHE A 108 2.48 -16.29 -1.35
N GLU A 109 2.90 -16.42 -2.61
CA GLU A 109 3.67 -17.58 -3.03
C GLU A 109 5.01 -17.65 -2.31
N ASP A 110 5.72 -16.52 -2.21
CA ASP A 110 7.00 -16.46 -1.52
C ASP A 110 6.83 -16.75 -0.03
N LYS A 111 5.77 -16.25 0.57
CA LYS A 111 5.50 -16.49 1.99
C LYS A 111 5.23 -17.96 2.26
N GLU A 112 4.50 -18.63 1.37
CA GLU A 112 4.22 -20.06 1.49
C GLU A 112 5.49 -20.88 1.37
N LYS A 113 6.37 -20.53 0.44
CA LYS A 113 7.67 -21.21 0.28
C LYS A 113 8.53 -21.09 1.54
N LEU A 114 8.52 -19.93 2.19
CA LEU A 114 9.26 -19.73 3.43
C LEU A 114 8.75 -20.63 4.55
N LYS A 115 7.43 -20.81 4.65
CA LYS A 115 6.83 -21.71 5.63
C LYS A 115 7.26 -23.16 5.39
N MET A 116 7.30 -23.58 4.14
CA MET A 116 7.70 -24.94 3.79
C MET A 116 9.16 -25.22 4.12
N LYS A 117 10.04 -24.23 3.96
CA LYS A 117 11.47 -24.38 4.27
C LYS A 117 11.77 -24.46 5.76
N LYS A 118 10.86 -24.00 6.60
CA LYS A 118 11.07 -23.99 8.06
C LYS A 118 10.62 -25.27 8.75
N LYS A 119 10.08 -26.21 8.02
CA LYS A 119 9.66 -27.50 8.58
C LYS A 119 10.81 -28.48 8.68
#